data_182716cf268c95ed68cb4661993beab8
#
_entry.id   182716cf268c95ed68cb4661993beab8
#
_cell.length_a   1.000
_cell.length_b   1.000
_cell.length_c   1.000
_cell.angle_alpha   90.00
_cell.angle_beta   90.00
_cell.angle_gamma   90.00
#
_symmetry.space_group_name_H-M   'P 1'
#
loop_
_entity.id
_entity.type
_entity.pdbx_description
1 polymer ?
#
loop_
_entity_poly.entity_id
_entity_poly.type
_entity_poly.pdbx_seq_one_letter_code
_entity_poly.pdbx_strand_id
1 'polypeptide(L)'
;MAHNEAVDVVLVGAGIMSATLAVLLKELDPGIKLEVVEQMDSGAAESSNPWNNAGTGHAGLCELNYTPQAADGSIDIKKAVHINAQFEVSKQFWAYLAQKGTFGSCKSFISPVPHLSYVEGEKGVSFLKKRFEVLSKHHAFADMEYTEDKAKMTEWMPLMMPGRPADQHISATRVEHGTDVNFGALTQQLLKHLASAPDTQIKYSKKVTGLKRNGSGWTVSIKDT
;
A
#
# COMPACT_ATOMS: atom_id res chain seq x y z
N MET A 1 29.12 -24.25 13.29
CA MET A 1 28.08 -24.99 14.03
C MET A 1 26.75 -24.34 13.65
N ALA A 2 25.78 -25.10 13.16
CA ALA A 2 24.47 -24.56 12.87
C ALA A 2 23.78 -24.19 14.19
N HIS A 3 23.55 -22.94 14.46
CA HIS A 3 22.69 -22.52 15.57
C HIS A 3 21.26 -22.92 15.23
N ASN A 4 20.75 -23.94 15.90
CA ASN A 4 19.39 -24.43 15.77
C ASN A 4 18.54 -23.72 16.85
N GLU A 5 18.24 -22.45 16.64
CA GLU A 5 17.37 -21.70 17.54
C GLU A 5 15.93 -21.90 17.08
N ALA A 6 15.07 -22.43 17.95
CA ALA A 6 13.66 -22.58 17.66
C ALA A 6 12.93 -21.25 17.93
N VAL A 7 12.26 -20.74 16.94
CA VAL A 7 11.38 -19.56 17.03
C VAL A 7 9.97 -19.95 16.60
N ASP A 8 8.97 -19.17 17.01
CA ASP A 8 7.57 -19.46 16.66
C ASP A 8 7.27 -19.10 15.22
N VAL A 9 7.86 -18.00 14.71
CA VAL A 9 7.63 -17.51 13.35
C VAL A 9 8.92 -17.01 12.72
N VAL A 10 9.17 -17.43 11.48
CA VAL A 10 10.20 -16.86 10.59
C VAL A 10 9.54 -16.09 9.47
N LEU A 11 9.92 -14.83 9.31
CA LEU A 11 9.46 -13.95 8.23
C LEU A 11 10.60 -13.78 7.21
N VAL A 12 10.33 -14.10 5.96
CA VAL A 12 11.32 -14.04 4.87
C VAL A 12 11.21 -12.73 4.12
N GLY A 13 12.26 -11.91 4.21
CA GLY A 13 12.33 -10.55 3.70
C GLY A 13 11.95 -9.50 4.75
N ALA A 14 12.63 -8.35 4.74
CA ALA A 14 12.37 -7.21 5.62
C ALA A 14 11.67 -6.06 4.88
N GLY A 15 10.68 -6.39 4.06
CA GLY A 15 9.79 -5.43 3.40
C GLY A 15 8.58 -5.08 4.25
N ILE A 16 7.71 -4.19 3.72
CA ILE A 16 6.52 -3.69 4.43
C ILE A 16 5.58 -4.80 4.91
N MET A 17 5.41 -5.88 4.15
CA MET A 17 4.52 -6.98 4.52
C MET A 17 5.02 -7.70 5.77
N SER A 18 6.29 -8.11 5.78
CA SER A 18 6.89 -8.80 6.93
C SER A 18 6.97 -7.88 8.15
N ALA A 19 7.37 -6.62 7.97
CA ALA A 19 7.45 -5.66 9.06
C ALA A 19 6.08 -5.40 9.71
N THR A 20 5.03 -5.22 8.90
CA THR A 20 3.65 -5.04 9.39
C THR A 20 3.15 -6.28 10.10
N LEU A 21 3.34 -7.49 9.52
CA LEU A 21 2.91 -8.74 10.13
C LEU A 21 3.64 -9.00 11.45
N ALA A 22 4.96 -8.76 11.52
CA ALA A 22 5.72 -8.95 12.74
C ALA A 22 5.23 -8.04 13.88
N VAL A 23 4.99 -6.75 13.59
CA VAL A 23 4.44 -5.82 14.59
C VAL A 23 3.04 -6.26 15.02
N LEU A 24 2.17 -6.63 14.08
CA LEU A 24 0.83 -7.13 14.40
C LEU A 24 0.86 -8.37 15.29
N LEU A 25 1.75 -9.33 14.99
CA LEU A 25 1.92 -10.53 15.82
C LEU A 25 2.39 -10.17 17.24
N LYS A 26 3.33 -9.24 17.38
CA LYS A 26 3.78 -8.74 18.70
C LYS A 26 2.70 -8.00 19.46
N GLU A 27 1.79 -7.31 18.79
CA GLU A 27 0.63 -6.67 19.42
C GLU A 27 -0.39 -7.69 19.95
N LEU A 28 -0.56 -8.81 19.22
CA LEU A 28 -1.49 -9.88 19.60
C LEU A 28 -0.92 -10.83 20.66
N ASP A 29 0.38 -11.13 20.56
CA ASP A 29 1.12 -11.97 21.50
C ASP A 29 2.52 -11.39 21.72
N PRO A 30 2.71 -10.60 22.80
CA PRO A 30 4.01 -10.00 23.11
C PRO A 30 5.14 -11.01 23.37
N GLY A 31 4.78 -12.25 23.78
CA GLY A 31 5.73 -13.34 24.07
C GLY A 31 6.19 -14.12 22.84
N ILE A 32 5.57 -13.92 21.67
CA ILE A 32 5.91 -14.66 20.45
C ILE A 32 7.37 -14.42 20.03
N LYS A 33 8.09 -15.48 19.71
CA LYS A 33 9.48 -15.42 19.23
C LYS A 33 9.51 -15.25 17.72
N LEU A 34 10.05 -14.13 17.24
CA LEU A 34 10.09 -13.77 15.83
C LEU A 34 11.51 -13.69 15.28
N GLU A 35 11.70 -14.19 14.08
CA GLU A 35 12.93 -13.98 13.31
C GLU A 35 12.57 -13.44 11.93
N VAL A 36 13.12 -12.27 11.56
CA VAL A 36 13.04 -11.70 10.22
C VAL A 36 14.38 -11.94 9.52
N VAL A 37 14.35 -12.58 8.35
CA VAL A 37 15.55 -12.92 7.58
C VAL A 37 15.53 -12.13 6.27
N GLU A 38 16.53 -11.26 6.09
CA GLU A 38 16.67 -10.39 4.92
C GLU A 38 17.98 -10.65 4.19
N GLN A 39 17.91 -10.83 2.87
CA GLN A 39 19.10 -11.10 2.05
C GLN A 39 19.95 -9.84 1.82
N MET A 40 19.34 -8.67 1.84
CA MET A 40 20.04 -7.40 1.71
C MET A 40 20.68 -6.98 3.05
N ASP A 41 21.53 -5.97 3.02
CA ASP A 41 22.18 -5.42 4.20
C ASP A 41 21.26 -4.52 5.04
N SER A 42 20.08 -4.23 4.52
CA SER A 42 19.09 -3.32 5.14
C SER A 42 17.66 -3.70 4.78
N GLY A 43 16.71 -3.30 5.61
CA GLY A 43 15.28 -3.47 5.31
C GLY A 43 14.76 -2.44 4.31
N ALA A 44 13.66 -2.77 3.64
CA ALA A 44 13.02 -1.93 2.61
C ALA A 44 13.93 -1.55 1.43
N ALA A 45 14.91 -2.39 1.10
CA ALA A 45 15.88 -2.11 0.05
C ALA A 45 15.37 -2.37 -1.38
N GLU A 46 14.33 -3.22 -1.53
CA GLU A 46 13.76 -3.59 -2.83
C GLU A 46 12.38 -2.94 -3.07
N SER A 47 11.30 -3.72 -3.20
CA SER A 47 9.97 -3.22 -3.56
C SER A 47 9.37 -2.21 -2.57
N SER A 48 9.76 -2.26 -1.30
CA SER A 48 9.34 -1.28 -0.29
C SER A 48 10.20 0.00 -0.30
N ASN A 49 11.29 0.06 -1.09
CA ASN A 49 12.08 1.28 -1.24
C ASN A 49 11.20 2.38 -1.87
N PRO A 50 11.26 3.64 -1.37
CA PRO A 50 10.39 4.71 -1.86
C PRO A 50 10.53 5.03 -3.35
N TRP A 51 11.66 4.68 -3.98
CA TRP A 51 11.90 4.87 -5.40
C TRP A 51 11.51 3.67 -6.28
N ASN A 52 11.09 2.56 -5.68
CA ASN A 52 10.74 1.33 -6.38
C ASN A 52 9.24 1.05 -6.41
N ASN A 53 8.42 1.97 -5.95
CA ASN A 53 6.95 1.89 -5.97
C ASN A 53 6.34 3.28 -6.15
N ALA A 54 5.05 3.33 -6.45
CA ALA A 54 4.35 4.58 -6.71
C ALA A 54 3.97 5.36 -5.43
N GLY A 55 4.12 4.78 -4.25
CA GLY A 55 3.74 5.41 -2.99
C GLY A 55 2.23 5.65 -2.83
N THR A 56 1.42 5.17 -3.72
CA THR A 56 -0.03 5.43 -3.70
C THR A 56 -0.67 4.82 -2.46
N GLY A 57 -1.38 5.62 -1.70
CA GLY A 57 -2.30 5.13 -0.67
C GLY A 57 -3.49 4.45 -1.32
N HIS A 58 -3.44 3.13 -1.43
CA HIS A 58 -4.35 2.31 -2.23
C HIS A 58 -5.78 2.26 -1.70
N ALA A 59 -6.49 3.39 -1.77
CA ALA A 59 -7.90 3.50 -1.39
C ALA A 59 -8.88 3.23 -2.56
N GLY A 60 -8.40 2.76 -3.72
CA GLY A 60 -9.22 2.49 -4.90
C GLY A 60 -9.80 3.75 -5.57
N LEU A 61 -9.28 4.93 -5.27
CA LEU A 61 -9.85 6.21 -5.68
C LEU A 61 -9.59 6.51 -7.15
N CYS A 62 -8.36 6.29 -7.64
CA CYS A 62 -7.93 6.67 -8.99
C CYS A 62 -7.68 5.48 -9.93
N GLU A 63 -7.50 4.26 -9.43
CA GLU A 63 -7.15 3.10 -10.25
C GLU A 63 -8.34 2.56 -11.05
N LEU A 64 -8.30 2.80 -12.34
CA LEU A 64 -9.41 2.45 -13.25
C LEU A 64 -9.60 0.93 -13.41
N ASN A 65 -8.53 0.14 -13.25
CA ASN A 65 -8.56 -1.32 -13.37
C ASN A 65 -9.24 -2.03 -12.19
N TYR A 66 -9.63 -1.30 -11.14
CA TYR A 66 -10.42 -1.85 -10.03
C TYR A 66 -11.93 -1.80 -10.29
N THR A 67 -12.33 -1.21 -11.40
CA THR A 67 -13.72 -1.00 -11.78
C THR A 67 -13.98 -1.44 -13.23
N PRO A 68 -13.82 -2.74 -13.54
CA PRO A 68 -13.99 -3.22 -14.91
C PRO A 68 -15.41 -2.97 -15.41
N GLN A 69 -15.51 -2.64 -16.71
CA GLN A 69 -16.78 -2.53 -17.41
C GLN A 69 -17.14 -3.89 -18.05
N ALA A 70 -18.33 -4.40 -17.75
CA ALA A 70 -18.87 -5.60 -18.36
C ALA A 70 -19.37 -5.34 -19.79
N ALA A 71 -19.67 -6.41 -20.52
CA ALA A 71 -20.15 -6.34 -21.90
C ALA A 71 -21.51 -5.60 -22.05
N ASP A 72 -22.34 -5.62 -21.01
CA ASP A 72 -23.61 -4.87 -20.94
C ASP A 72 -23.42 -3.39 -20.58
N GLY A 73 -22.16 -2.96 -20.38
CA GLY A 73 -21.80 -1.60 -20.03
C GLY A 73 -21.92 -1.26 -18.53
N SER A 74 -22.27 -2.22 -17.67
CA SER A 74 -22.27 -2.03 -16.21
C SER A 74 -20.84 -1.94 -15.66
N ILE A 75 -20.67 -1.26 -14.53
CA ILE A 75 -19.38 -1.12 -13.84
C ILE A 75 -19.40 -1.93 -12.54
N ASP A 76 -18.46 -2.86 -12.38
CA ASP A 76 -18.29 -3.59 -11.13
C ASP A 76 -17.32 -2.82 -10.21
N ILE A 77 -17.83 -2.40 -9.04
CA ILE A 77 -17.06 -1.64 -8.04
C ILE A 77 -16.58 -2.49 -6.86
N LYS A 78 -16.88 -3.78 -6.82
CA LYS A 78 -16.58 -4.64 -5.66
C LYS A 78 -15.10 -4.62 -5.29
N LYS A 79 -14.22 -4.69 -6.30
CA LYS A 79 -12.77 -4.66 -6.07
C LYS A 79 -12.32 -3.33 -5.50
N ALA A 80 -12.81 -2.20 -6.02
CA ALA A 80 -12.48 -0.87 -5.52
C ALA A 80 -12.93 -0.69 -4.06
N VAL A 81 -14.16 -1.11 -3.72
CA VAL A 81 -14.70 -1.10 -2.35
C VAL A 81 -13.85 -1.95 -1.40
N HIS A 82 -13.50 -3.18 -1.84
CA HIS A 82 -12.68 -4.08 -1.03
C HIS A 82 -11.28 -3.48 -0.74
N ILE A 83 -10.63 -2.96 -1.76
CA ILE A 83 -9.30 -2.32 -1.61
C ILE A 83 -9.39 -1.08 -0.71
N ASN A 84 -10.44 -0.27 -0.87
CA ASN A 84 -10.68 0.87 0.03
C ASN A 84 -10.77 0.42 1.50
N ALA A 85 -11.62 -0.58 1.78
CA ALA A 85 -11.78 -1.11 3.14
C ALA A 85 -10.46 -1.64 3.72
N GLN A 86 -9.65 -2.35 2.93
CA GLN A 86 -8.33 -2.83 3.38
C GLN A 86 -7.38 -1.68 3.70
N PHE A 87 -7.38 -0.62 2.90
CA PHE A 87 -6.54 0.55 3.17
C PHE A 87 -7.00 1.32 4.41
N GLU A 88 -8.30 1.46 4.63
CA GLU A 88 -8.85 2.06 5.86
C GLU A 88 -8.43 1.27 7.11
N VAL A 89 -8.47 -0.06 7.08
CA VAL A 89 -7.96 -0.91 8.17
C VAL A 89 -6.46 -0.68 8.39
N SER A 90 -5.68 -0.53 7.32
CA SER A 90 -4.24 -0.23 7.42
C SER A 90 -3.99 1.11 8.11
N LYS A 91 -4.75 2.17 7.75
CA LYS A 91 -4.66 3.48 8.40
C LYS A 91 -5.07 3.42 9.89
N GLN A 92 -6.08 2.64 10.24
CA GLN A 92 -6.48 2.42 11.64
C GLN A 92 -5.36 1.75 12.44
N PHE A 93 -4.71 0.74 11.87
CA PHE A 93 -3.57 0.09 12.51
C PHE A 93 -2.40 1.05 12.70
N TRP A 94 -2.07 1.87 11.70
CA TRP A 94 -1.02 2.89 11.84
C TRP A 94 -1.38 3.95 12.90
N ALA A 95 -2.64 4.38 12.95
CA ALA A 95 -3.11 5.31 13.98
C ALA A 95 -2.99 4.71 15.39
N TYR A 96 -3.36 3.45 15.56
CA TYR A 96 -3.18 2.72 16.80
C TYR A 96 -1.70 2.67 17.25
N LEU A 97 -0.80 2.30 16.33
CA LEU A 97 0.64 2.26 16.61
C LEU A 97 1.20 3.66 16.95
N ALA A 98 0.70 4.70 16.28
CA ALA A 98 1.08 6.08 16.59
C ALA A 98 0.65 6.49 18.01
N GLN A 99 -0.57 6.14 18.42
CA GLN A 99 -1.06 6.38 19.78
C GLN A 99 -0.24 5.66 20.84
N LYS A 100 0.27 4.47 20.53
CA LYS A 100 1.21 3.71 21.40
C LYS A 100 2.64 4.29 21.43
N GLY A 101 2.95 5.26 20.60
CA GLY A 101 4.29 5.85 20.50
C GLY A 101 5.27 5.03 19.67
N THR A 102 4.82 4.05 18.88
CA THR A 102 5.66 3.28 17.95
C THR A 102 6.27 4.17 16.86
N PHE A 103 5.52 5.19 16.43
CA PHE A 103 5.98 6.20 15.46
C PHE A 103 6.15 7.56 16.13
N GLY A 104 7.17 8.31 15.69
CA GLY A 104 7.33 9.71 16.12
C GLY A 104 6.22 10.61 15.55
N SER A 105 5.95 10.51 14.25
CA SER A 105 4.86 11.21 13.55
C SER A 105 4.49 10.46 12.29
N CYS A 106 3.20 10.24 12.07
CA CYS A 106 2.70 9.64 10.82
C CYS A 106 3.03 10.49 9.59
N LYS A 107 3.22 11.80 9.74
CA LYS A 107 3.64 12.71 8.65
C LYS A 107 4.99 12.34 8.03
N SER A 108 5.79 11.49 8.68
CA SER A 108 7.06 11.00 8.14
C SER A 108 6.88 9.96 7.04
N PHE A 109 5.71 9.34 6.91
CA PHE A 109 5.46 8.29 5.92
C PHE A 109 4.12 8.40 5.18
N ILE A 110 3.17 9.20 5.66
CA ILE A 110 1.89 9.40 4.97
C ILE A 110 1.58 10.89 4.86
N SER A 111 1.23 11.32 3.65
CA SER A 111 0.92 12.71 3.32
C SER A 111 -0.40 12.77 2.54
N PRO A 112 -1.27 13.78 2.79
CA PRO A 112 -2.44 13.99 1.96
C PRO A 112 -2.01 14.46 0.57
N VAL A 113 -2.60 13.87 -0.46
CA VAL A 113 -2.44 14.27 -1.86
C VAL A 113 -3.71 13.93 -2.62
N PRO A 114 -4.26 14.83 -3.45
CA PRO A 114 -5.44 14.52 -4.25
C PRO A 114 -5.16 13.36 -5.22
N HIS A 115 -6.09 12.42 -5.31
CA HIS A 115 -6.06 11.36 -6.32
C HIS A 115 -6.91 11.74 -7.51
N LEU A 116 -6.32 11.61 -8.71
CA LEU A 116 -6.99 11.95 -9.96
C LEU A 116 -6.97 10.76 -10.92
N SER A 117 -8.06 10.60 -11.67
CA SER A 117 -8.07 9.77 -12.88
C SER A 117 -8.36 10.67 -14.08
N TYR A 118 -7.69 10.40 -15.18
CA TYR A 118 -7.84 11.14 -16.44
C TYR A 118 -7.99 10.17 -17.59
N VAL A 119 -8.89 10.50 -18.52
CA VAL A 119 -9.14 9.70 -19.72
C VAL A 119 -9.35 10.57 -20.95
N GLU A 120 -9.12 9.98 -22.12
CA GLU A 120 -9.27 10.62 -23.42
C GLU A 120 -10.21 9.82 -24.33
N GLY A 121 -10.85 10.53 -25.25
CA GLY A 121 -11.72 10.00 -26.29
C GLY A 121 -13.07 9.54 -25.75
N GLU A 122 -14.05 9.38 -26.64
CA GLU A 122 -15.43 9.09 -26.32
C GLU A 122 -15.63 7.86 -25.41
N LYS A 123 -14.92 6.78 -25.72
CA LYS A 123 -15.02 5.55 -24.93
C LYS A 123 -14.50 5.75 -23.50
N GLY A 124 -13.35 6.42 -23.36
CA GLY A 124 -12.76 6.73 -22.06
C GLY A 124 -13.66 7.62 -21.23
N VAL A 125 -14.16 8.70 -21.82
CA VAL A 125 -15.08 9.66 -21.16
C VAL A 125 -16.37 8.97 -20.73
N SER A 126 -16.98 8.19 -21.61
CA SER A 126 -18.20 7.43 -21.27
C SER A 126 -17.94 6.43 -20.13
N PHE A 127 -16.81 5.72 -20.14
CA PHE A 127 -16.41 4.81 -19.07
C PHE A 127 -16.22 5.53 -17.75
N LEU A 128 -15.44 6.63 -17.73
CA LEU A 128 -15.14 7.36 -16.49
C LEU A 128 -16.39 7.99 -15.87
N LYS A 129 -17.30 8.50 -16.70
CA LYS A 129 -18.60 9.02 -16.26
C LYS A 129 -19.44 7.96 -15.58
N LYS A 130 -19.61 6.80 -16.22
CA LYS A 130 -20.34 5.66 -15.63
C LYS A 130 -19.68 5.16 -14.33
N ARG A 131 -18.35 5.08 -14.32
CA ARG A 131 -17.58 4.74 -13.12
C ARG A 131 -17.90 5.70 -11.97
N PHE A 132 -17.85 7.00 -12.23
CA PHE A 132 -18.20 8.04 -11.26
C PHE A 132 -19.62 7.87 -10.74
N GLU A 133 -20.60 7.72 -11.64
CA GLU A 133 -22.04 7.59 -11.29
C GLU A 133 -22.33 6.39 -10.38
N VAL A 134 -21.53 5.34 -10.46
CA VAL A 134 -21.70 4.14 -9.62
C VAL A 134 -20.91 4.26 -8.32
N LEU A 135 -19.64 4.70 -8.38
CA LEU A 135 -18.78 4.82 -7.20
C LEU A 135 -19.28 5.89 -6.23
N SER A 136 -19.68 7.07 -6.70
CA SER A 136 -20.12 8.17 -5.86
C SER A 136 -21.38 7.88 -5.03
N LYS A 137 -22.13 6.83 -5.35
CA LYS A 137 -23.25 6.34 -4.53
C LYS A 137 -22.80 5.53 -3.31
N HIS A 138 -21.56 5.06 -3.30
CA HIS A 138 -21.01 4.33 -2.17
C HIS A 138 -20.29 5.32 -1.23
N HIS A 139 -20.55 5.21 0.08
CA HIS A 139 -20.05 6.17 1.08
C HIS A 139 -18.54 6.39 1.04
N ALA A 140 -17.75 5.36 0.70
CA ALA A 140 -16.29 5.45 0.62
C ALA A 140 -15.78 6.33 -0.55
N PHE A 141 -16.64 6.70 -1.48
CA PHE A 141 -16.32 7.49 -2.68
C PHE A 141 -17.28 8.68 -2.86
N ALA A 142 -18.05 9.02 -1.83
CA ALA A 142 -19.08 10.06 -1.91
C ALA A 142 -18.52 11.46 -2.26
N ASP A 143 -17.26 11.72 -1.87
CA ASP A 143 -16.58 12.99 -2.11
C ASP A 143 -15.85 13.04 -3.48
N MET A 144 -16.01 11.99 -4.30
CA MET A 144 -15.44 11.99 -5.65
C MET A 144 -16.12 13.05 -6.52
N GLU A 145 -15.32 13.84 -7.20
CA GLU A 145 -15.77 14.81 -8.20
C GLU A 145 -15.51 14.28 -9.61
N TYR A 146 -16.34 14.67 -10.56
CA TYR A 146 -16.18 14.41 -11.99
C TYR A 146 -16.28 15.72 -12.79
N THR A 147 -15.49 15.85 -13.85
CA THR A 147 -15.57 16.98 -14.76
C THR A 147 -15.17 16.62 -16.19
N GLU A 148 -15.80 17.31 -17.15
CA GLU A 148 -15.41 17.42 -18.57
C GLU A 148 -14.97 18.87 -18.89
N ASP A 149 -15.05 19.78 -17.90
CA ASP A 149 -14.62 21.16 -18.04
C ASP A 149 -13.10 21.27 -17.99
N LYS A 150 -12.52 21.73 -19.10
CA LYS A 150 -11.06 21.92 -19.25
C LYS A 150 -10.50 23.00 -18.33
N ALA A 151 -11.27 24.02 -17.98
CA ALA A 151 -10.83 25.04 -17.02
C ALA A 151 -10.65 24.41 -15.63
N LYS A 152 -11.66 23.65 -15.18
CA LYS A 152 -11.58 22.90 -13.91
C LYS A 152 -10.46 21.86 -13.92
N MET A 153 -10.23 21.15 -15.04
CA MET A 153 -9.10 20.24 -15.17
C MET A 153 -7.74 20.96 -15.08
N THR A 154 -7.65 22.17 -15.61
CA THR A 154 -6.42 22.99 -15.52
C THR A 154 -6.11 23.37 -14.08
N GLU A 155 -7.13 23.65 -13.25
CA GLU A 155 -6.93 23.87 -11.82
C GLU A 155 -6.45 22.60 -11.10
N TRP A 156 -6.99 21.43 -11.46
CA TRP A 156 -6.66 20.17 -10.82
C TRP A 156 -5.30 19.60 -11.23
N MET A 157 -4.91 19.76 -12.50
CA MET A 157 -3.72 19.18 -13.10
C MET A 157 -3.05 20.12 -14.12
N PRO A 158 -2.51 21.25 -13.64
CA PRO A 158 -2.03 22.33 -14.50
C PRO A 158 -0.89 21.91 -15.44
N LEU A 159 -0.12 20.89 -15.09
CA LEU A 159 0.99 20.40 -15.93
C LEU A 159 0.52 19.48 -17.07
N MET A 160 -0.70 18.94 -17.00
CA MET A 160 -1.22 18.00 -18.00
C MET A 160 -2.03 18.69 -19.10
N MET A 161 -2.46 19.92 -18.88
CA MET A 161 -3.43 20.58 -19.75
C MET A 161 -2.83 21.45 -20.87
N PRO A 162 -1.63 22.07 -20.72
CA PRO A 162 -1.06 22.92 -21.76
C PRO A 162 -0.81 22.18 -23.08
N GLY A 163 -1.09 22.83 -24.21
CA GLY A 163 -0.86 22.29 -25.55
C GLY A 163 -1.88 21.26 -26.04
N ARG A 164 -2.95 20.99 -25.29
CA ARG A 164 -4.02 20.09 -25.74
C ARG A 164 -4.94 20.76 -26.75
N PRO A 165 -5.41 20.01 -27.78
CA PRO A 165 -6.42 20.51 -28.72
C PRO A 165 -7.69 20.97 -28.01
N ALA A 166 -8.27 22.09 -28.48
CA ALA A 166 -9.49 22.63 -27.88
C ALA A 166 -10.70 21.69 -27.99
N ASP A 167 -10.76 20.89 -29.03
CA ASP A 167 -11.82 19.92 -29.34
C ASP A 167 -11.54 18.52 -28.77
N GLN A 168 -10.40 18.30 -28.11
CA GLN A 168 -10.10 16.99 -27.50
C GLN A 168 -11.14 16.64 -26.44
N HIS A 169 -11.78 15.47 -26.63
CA HIS A 169 -12.76 14.93 -25.68
C HIS A 169 -12.03 14.24 -24.51
N ILE A 170 -12.14 14.80 -23.32
CA ILE A 170 -11.44 14.39 -22.12
C ILE A 170 -12.32 14.51 -20.89
N SER A 171 -12.06 13.70 -19.88
CA SER A 171 -12.68 13.85 -18.57
C SER A 171 -11.75 13.43 -17.44
N ALA A 172 -12.06 13.90 -16.23
CA ALA A 172 -11.31 13.57 -15.04
C ALA A 172 -12.22 13.34 -13.84
N THR A 173 -11.74 12.50 -12.91
CA THR A 173 -12.28 12.44 -11.54
C THR A 173 -11.21 12.86 -10.56
N ARG A 174 -11.62 13.42 -9.41
CA ARG A 174 -10.74 13.83 -8.30
C ARG A 174 -11.33 13.41 -6.97
N VAL A 175 -10.48 12.99 -6.06
CA VAL A 175 -10.79 12.85 -4.64
C VAL A 175 -9.72 13.61 -3.87
N GLU A 176 -10.13 14.61 -3.09
CA GLU A 176 -9.23 15.55 -2.40
C GLU A 176 -8.39 14.85 -1.31
N HIS A 177 -8.98 13.93 -0.58
CA HIS A 177 -8.37 13.28 0.57
C HIS A 177 -7.63 11.97 0.25
N GLY A 178 -7.12 11.84 -0.97
CA GLY A 178 -6.16 10.79 -1.30
C GLY A 178 -4.88 10.92 -0.47
N THR A 179 -4.04 9.90 -0.49
CA THR A 179 -2.78 9.89 0.27
C THR A 179 -1.63 9.33 -0.53
N ASP A 180 -0.46 9.87 -0.29
CA ASP A 180 0.84 9.30 -0.66
C ASP A 180 1.48 8.64 0.57
N VAL A 181 2.06 7.45 0.39
CA VAL A 181 2.69 6.66 1.45
C VAL A 181 4.14 6.35 1.09
N ASN A 182 5.07 6.84 1.88
CA ASN A 182 6.46 6.40 1.82
C ASN A 182 6.60 5.06 2.54
N PHE A 183 6.43 3.95 1.79
CA PHE A 183 6.51 2.61 2.33
C PHE A 183 7.89 2.27 2.90
N GLY A 184 8.96 2.86 2.37
CA GLY A 184 10.31 2.72 2.90
C GLY A 184 10.42 3.29 4.32
N ALA A 185 9.98 4.53 4.51
CA ALA A 185 10.00 5.18 5.82
C ALA A 185 9.11 4.45 6.84
N LEU A 186 7.92 4.01 6.43
CA LEU A 186 7.04 3.20 7.29
C LEU A 186 7.71 1.88 7.69
N THR A 187 8.26 1.13 6.72
CA THR A 187 8.95 -0.14 6.96
C THR A 187 10.11 0.03 7.94
N GLN A 188 10.94 1.05 7.74
CA GLN A 188 12.09 1.31 8.62
C GLN A 188 11.65 1.61 10.06
N GLN A 189 10.56 2.35 10.26
CA GLN A 189 10.05 2.62 11.60
C GLN A 189 9.51 1.36 12.28
N LEU A 190 8.79 0.50 11.53
CA LEU A 190 8.32 -0.79 12.04
C LEU A 190 9.49 -1.71 12.41
N LEU A 191 10.50 -1.82 11.55
CA LEU A 191 11.69 -2.64 11.83
C LEU A 191 12.48 -2.10 13.03
N LYS A 192 12.61 -0.78 13.16
CA LYS A 192 13.24 -0.15 14.32
C LYS A 192 12.50 -0.50 15.63
N HIS A 193 11.17 -0.46 15.61
CA HIS A 193 10.35 -0.88 16.75
C HIS A 193 10.56 -2.35 17.08
N LEU A 194 10.53 -3.22 16.08
CA LEU A 194 10.77 -4.66 16.24
C LEU A 194 12.16 -4.98 16.78
N ALA A 195 13.19 -4.26 16.36
CA ALA A 195 14.56 -4.46 16.85
C ALA A 195 14.72 -4.19 18.35
N SER A 196 13.81 -3.41 18.95
CA SER A 196 13.76 -3.16 20.39
C SER A 196 12.81 -4.08 21.15
N ALA A 197 12.02 -4.90 20.44
CA ALA A 197 11.06 -5.80 21.05
C ALA A 197 11.76 -7.06 21.60
N PRO A 198 11.38 -7.58 22.77
CA PRO A 198 11.91 -8.83 23.29
C PRO A 198 11.60 -9.98 22.34
N ASP A 199 12.43 -11.03 22.39
CA ASP A 199 12.25 -12.26 21.58
C ASP A 199 12.07 -12.01 20.08
N THR A 200 12.71 -10.96 19.55
CA THR A 200 12.70 -10.59 18.13
C THR A 200 14.10 -10.43 17.60
N GLN A 201 14.41 -11.11 16.50
CA GLN A 201 15.68 -10.98 15.81
C GLN A 201 15.47 -10.55 14.36
N ILE A 202 16.27 -9.60 13.88
CA ILE A 202 16.31 -9.21 12.46
C ILE A 202 17.71 -9.52 11.96
N LYS A 203 17.80 -10.45 11.00
CA LYS A 203 19.06 -10.92 10.42
C LYS A 203 19.19 -10.40 8.99
N TYR A 204 20.07 -9.44 8.79
CA TYR A 204 20.44 -8.90 7.47
C TYR A 204 21.58 -9.70 6.84
N SER A 205 21.76 -9.54 5.54
CA SER A 205 22.75 -10.26 4.74
C SER A 205 22.65 -11.80 4.91
N LYS A 206 21.41 -12.27 5.03
CA LYS A 206 21.07 -13.67 5.23
C LYS A 206 19.99 -14.10 4.23
N LYS A 207 20.31 -15.06 3.40
CA LYS A 207 19.40 -15.58 2.38
C LYS A 207 18.77 -16.89 2.82
N VAL A 208 17.44 -16.97 2.82
CA VAL A 208 16.72 -18.23 2.95
C VAL A 208 16.92 -19.04 1.67
N THR A 209 17.42 -20.27 1.81
CA THR A 209 17.76 -21.15 0.68
C THR A 209 16.88 -22.39 0.59
N GLY A 210 16.11 -22.68 1.63
CA GLY A 210 15.20 -23.82 1.63
C GLY A 210 14.25 -23.83 2.80
N LEU A 211 13.09 -24.44 2.57
CA LEU A 211 12.05 -24.69 3.56
C LEU A 211 11.73 -26.18 3.54
N LYS A 212 11.81 -26.83 4.67
CA LYS A 212 11.47 -28.26 4.81
C LYS A 212 10.51 -28.44 5.98
N ARG A 213 9.37 -29.07 5.73
CA ARG A 213 8.43 -29.41 6.79
C ARG A 213 9.04 -30.46 7.71
N ASN A 214 8.91 -30.25 9.01
CA ASN A 214 9.44 -31.13 10.05
C ASN A 214 8.38 -31.32 11.14
N GLY A 215 7.62 -32.40 11.07
CA GLY A 215 6.48 -32.60 11.97
C GLY A 215 5.43 -31.51 11.87
N SER A 216 5.17 -30.80 12.96
CA SER A 216 4.23 -29.67 13.03
C SER A 216 4.85 -28.33 12.62
N GLY A 217 6.17 -28.29 12.42
CA GLY A 217 6.90 -27.05 12.13
C GLY A 217 7.68 -27.11 10.82
N TRP A 218 8.63 -26.17 10.69
CA TRP A 218 9.47 -26.01 9.51
C TRP A 218 10.94 -25.86 9.88
N THR A 219 11.80 -26.44 9.09
CA THR A 219 13.22 -26.14 9.10
C THR A 219 13.51 -25.12 8.00
N VAL A 220 14.03 -23.97 8.39
CA VAL A 220 14.42 -22.88 7.47
C VAL A 220 15.93 -22.90 7.31
N SER A 221 16.40 -23.12 6.07
CA SER A 221 17.83 -23.11 5.76
C SER A 221 18.25 -21.71 5.36
N ILE A 222 19.29 -21.19 6.00
CA ILE A 222 19.79 -19.82 5.82
C ILE A 222 21.28 -19.87 5.50
N LYS A 223 21.76 -19.02 4.58
CA LYS A 223 23.19 -18.80 4.31
C LYS A 223 23.53 -17.32 4.31
N ASP A 224 24.78 -17.00 4.50
CA ASP A 224 25.33 -15.66 4.28
C ASP A 224 25.24 -15.29 2.79
N THR A 225 25.00 -14.00 2.49
CA THR A 225 24.96 -13.45 1.12
C THR A 225 26.25 -12.77 0.77
#